data_6d46b36e2d1566e0ea1f6b4964575f77
#
_entry.id   6d46b36e2d1566e0ea1f6b4964575f77
#
_cell.length_a   1.000
_cell.length_b   1.000
_cell.length_c   1.000
_cell.angle_alpha   90.00
_cell.angle_beta   90.00
_cell.angle_gamma   90.00
#
_symmetry.space_group_name_H-M   'P 1'
#
loop_
_entity.id
_entity.type
_entity.pdbx_description
1 polymer ?
#
loop_
_entity_poly.entity_id
_entity_poly.type
_entity_poly.pdbx_seq_one_letter_code
_entity_poly.pdbx_strand_id
1 'polypeptide(L)'
;MKKYSVMLEGRYFLLEIDGAVMKYGFYTTRYVEAEDPQEAEMKAVQLVRTDQSLKLAVKNEGASPMIYLSSIEELRSFDGVHPPGGGHSFFPEE
;
A
#
# COMPACT_ATOMS: atom_id res chain seq x y z
N MET A 1 2.83 6.90 21.46
CA MET A 1 2.34 7.03 20.08
C MET A 1 1.01 6.33 19.91
N LYS A 2 0.19 6.83 19.01
CA LYS A 2 -1.07 6.20 18.66
C LYS A 2 -0.86 5.11 17.61
N LYS A 3 -1.78 4.17 17.54
CA LYS A 3 -1.72 3.04 16.62
C LYS A 3 -2.80 3.20 15.57
N TYR A 4 -2.43 2.95 14.31
CA TYR A 4 -3.33 3.17 13.18
C TYR A 4 -3.36 1.98 12.24
N SER A 5 -4.54 1.73 11.69
CA SER A 5 -4.73 0.90 10.50
C SER A 5 -4.92 1.86 9.31
N VAL A 6 -4.06 1.74 8.30
CA VAL A 6 -4.08 2.64 7.14
C VAL A 6 -4.30 1.79 5.90
N MET A 7 -5.42 2.03 5.22
CA MET A 7 -5.71 1.37 3.94
C MET A 7 -5.36 2.31 2.80
N LEU A 8 -4.53 1.83 1.89
CA LEU A 8 -4.06 2.58 0.73
C LEU A 8 -4.56 1.93 -0.54
N GLU A 9 -4.80 2.76 -1.55
CA GLU A 9 -5.15 2.31 -2.90
C GLU A 9 -4.05 2.73 -3.85
N GLY A 10 -3.45 1.75 -4.55
CA GLY A 10 -2.52 2.02 -5.63
C GLY A 10 -3.27 2.05 -6.96
N ARG A 11 -2.84 2.94 -7.87
CA ARG A 11 -3.45 3.09 -9.19
C ARG A 11 -2.36 3.29 -10.23
N TYR A 12 -2.64 2.84 -11.44
CA TYR A 12 -1.79 3.10 -12.60
C TYR A 12 -0.41 2.44 -12.51
N PHE A 13 -0.34 1.27 -11.87
CA PHE A 13 0.89 0.49 -11.82
C PHE A 13 0.96 -0.47 -13.00
N LEU A 14 2.08 -0.42 -13.73
CA LEU A 14 2.36 -1.45 -14.73
C LEU A 14 3.07 -2.59 -14.03
N LEU A 15 2.42 -3.74 -13.97
CA LEU A 15 2.96 -4.93 -13.32
C LEU A 15 3.09 -6.06 -14.33
N GLU A 16 4.14 -6.86 -14.17
CA GLU A 16 4.27 -8.11 -14.91
C GLU A 16 3.80 -9.25 -14.02
N ILE A 17 2.67 -9.84 -14.42
CA ILE A 17 2.08 -10.97 -13.71
C ILE A 17 1.88 -12.09 -14.73
N ASP A 18 2.41 -13.27 -14.44
CA ASP A 18 2.36 -14.44 -15.33
C ASP A 18 2.89 -14.15 -16.74
N GLY A 19 3.94 -13.32 -16.81
CA GLY A 19 4.59 -12.99 -18.07
C GLY A 19 3.92 -11.90 -18.88
N ALA A 20 2.78 -11.37 -18.42
CA ALA A 20 2.07 -10.29 -19.12
C ALA A 20 2.20 -8.99 -18.34
N VAL A 21 2.53 -7.91 -19.04
CA VAL A 21 2.62 -6.57 -18.47
C VAL A 21 1.29 -5.87 -18.70
N MET A 22 0.60 -5.52 -17.60
CA MET A 22 -0.70 -4.86 -17.67
C MET A 22 -0.78 -3.80 -16.57
N LYS A 23 -1.78 -2.93 -16.71
CA LYS A 23 -2.04 -1.89 -15.71
C LYS A 23 -2.90 -2.45 -14.60
N TYR A 24 -2.44 -2.27 -13.37
CA TYR A 24 -3.13 -2.74 -12.17
C TYR A 24 -3.31 -1.66 -11.14
N GLY A 25 -4.40 -1.76 -10.38
CA GLY A 25 -4.51 -1.11 -9.09
C GLY A 25 -4.37 -2.16 -8.00
N PHE A 26 -4.31 -1.70 -6.75
CA PHE A 26 -4.30 -2.61 -5.60
C PHE A 26 -4.83 -1.91 -4.36
N TYR A 27 -5.25 -2.74 -3.39
CA TYR A 27 -5.49 -2.29 -2.02
C TYR A 27 -4.49 -2.96 -1.11
N THR A 28 -4.01 -2.23 -0.13
CA THR A 28 -3.12 -2.77 0.89
C THR A 28 -3.39 -2.06 2.22
N THR A 29 -3.23 -2.79 3.32
CA THR A 29 -3.38 -2.24 4.66
C THR A 29 -2.06 -2.32 5.38
N ARG A 30 -1.68 -1.23 6.05
CA ARG A 30 -0.49 -1.16 6.88
C ARG A 30 -0.88 -0.72 8.29
N TYR A 31 -0.18 -1.26 9.27
CA TYR A 31 -0.38 -0.96 10.69
C TYR A 31 0.83 -0.21 11.18
N VAL A 32 0.65 1.03 11.64
CA VAL A 32 1.76 1.89 12.03
C VAL A 32 1.47 2.62 13.34
N GLU A 33 2.54 3.01 14.02
CA GLU A 33 2.46 3.91 15.16
C GLU A 33 2.86 5.31 14.69
N ALA A 34 2.12 6.31 15.13
CA ALA A 34 2.35 7.69 14.72
C ALA A 34 1.73 8.65 15.73
N GLU A 35 2.14 9.91 15.66
CA GLU A 35 1.61 10.96 16.54
C GLU A 35 0.20 11.40 16.12
N ASP A 36 -0.07 11.36 14.80
CA ASP A 36 -1.34 11.79 14.24
C ASP A 36 -1.62 11.04 12.94
N PRO A 37 -2.85 11.17 12.38
CA PRO A 37 -3.21 10.48 11.15
C PRO A 37 -2.34 10.85 9.94
N GLN A 38 -1.91 12.09 9.84
CA GLN A 38 -1.08 12.53 8.73
C GLN A 38 0.27 11.81 8.72
N GLU A 39 0.91 11.71 9.89
CA GLU A 39 2.15 10.96 10.02
C GLU A 39 1.94 9.48 9.74
N ALA A 40 0.80 8.92 10.19
CA ALA A 40 0.47 7.52 9.92
C ALA A 40 0.36 7.26 8.44
N GLU A 41 -0.30 8.16 7.70
CA GLU A 41 -0.41 8.04 6.25
C GLU A 41 0.97 8.05 5.58
N MET A 42 1.83 8.98 5.97
CA MET A 42 3.19 9.09 5.42
C MET A 42 4.00 7.82 5.66
N LYS A 43 3.92 7.27 6.87
CA LYS A 43 4.63 6.04 7.22
C LYS A 43 4.11 4.85 6.41
N ALA A 44 2.79 4.74 6.26
CA ALA A 44 2.18 3.66 5.50
C ALA A 44 2.56 3.73 4.02
N VAL A 45 2.53 4.92 3.42
CA VAL A 45 2.94 5.11 2.02
C VAL A 45 4.41 4.71 1.83
N GLN A 46 5.27 5.07 2.78
CA GLN A 46 6.69 4.72 2.70
C GLN A 46 6.88 3.19 2.76
N LEU A 47 6.12 2.49 3.59
CA LEU A 47 6.19 1.03 3.65
C LEU A 47 5.84 0.40 2.30
N VAL A 48 4.82 0.93 1.62
CA VAL A 48 4.43 0.43 0.30
C VAL A 48 5.51 0.73 -0.74
N ARG A 49 6.05 1.95 -0.73
CA ARG A 49 7.09 2.36 -1.68
C ARG A 49 8.36 1.54 -1.55
N THR A 50 8.66 1.04 -0.36
CA THR A 50 9.87 0.24 -0.12
C THR A 50 9.62 -1.26 -0.12
N ASP A 51 8.40 -1.71 -0.43
CA ASP A 51 8.07 -3.12 -0.50
C ASP A 51 8.77 -3.76 -1.69
N GLN A 52 9.65 -4.72 -1.41
CA GLN A 52 10.45 -5.37 -2.44
C GLN A 52 9.63 -6.19 -3.43
N SER A 53 8.57 -6.84 -2.94
CA SER A 53 7.69 -7.62 -3.82
C SER A 53 7.05 -6.73 -4.88
N LEU A 54 6.59 -5.55 -4.47
CA LEU A 54 5.98 -4.59 -5.39
C LEU A 54 7.02 -4.04 -6.36
N LYS A 55 8.22 -3.68 -5.87
CA LYS A 55 9.29 -3.14 -6.71
C LYS A 55 9.71 -4.12 -7.80
N LEU A 56 9.78 -5.40 -7.47
CA LEU A 56 10.17 -6.43 -8.43
C LEU A 56 9.12 -6.63 -9.53
N ALA A 57 7.85 -6.43 -9.20
CA ALA A 57 6.75 -6.62 -10.13
C ALA A 57 6.50 -5.39 -11.02
N VAL A 58 6.86 -4.20 -10.54
CA VAL A 58 6.55 -2.95 -11.23
C VAL A 58 7.44 -2.75 -12.46
N LYS A 59 6.82 -2.38 -13.58
CA LYS A 59 7.49 -1.91 -14.78
C LYS A 59 7.23 -0.42 -14.93
N ASN A 60 8.28 0.35 -15.11
CA ASN A 60 8.20 1.82 -15.03
C ASN A 60 7.96 2.52 -16.36
N GLU A 61 7.81 1.80 -17.45
CA GLU A 61 7.67 2.40 -18.79
C GLU A 61 6.25 2.93 -18.99
N GLY A 62 6.13 4.24 -19.21
CA GLY A 62 4.88 4.87 -19.57
C GLY A 62 3.84 4.95 -18.45
N ALA A 63 4.24 4.70 -17.21
CA ALA A 63 3.33 4.71 -16.09
C ALA A 63 3.60 5.90 -15.17
N SER A 64 2.53 6.42 -14.55
CA SER A 64 2.62 7.41 -13.49
C SER A 64 1.86 6.86 -12.29
N PRO A 65 2.46 5.91 -11.55
CA PRO A 65 1.75 5.26 -10.47
C PRO A 65 1.43 6.23 -9.33
N MET A 66 0.25 6.04 -8.74
CA MET A 66 -0.23 6.86 -7.63
C MET A 66 -0.64 5.98 -6.47
N ILE A 67 -0.45 6.49 -5.26
CA ILE A 67 -0.90 5.84 -4.04
C ILE A 67 -1.80 6.83 -3.30
N TYR A 68 -3.04 6.41 -3.04
CA TYR A 68 -4.04 7.24 -2.38
C TYR A 68 -4.40 6.66 -1.03
N LEU A 69 -4.72 7.55 -0.07
CA LEU A 69 -5.31 7.12 1.18
C LEU A 69 -6.76 6.71 0.91
N SER A 70 -7.11 5.46 1.23
CA SER A 70 -8.47 4.96 1.12
C SER A 70 -9.22 5.15 2.43
N SER A 71 -8.63 4.73 3.55
CA SER A 71 -9.20 4.93 4.87
C SER A 71 -8.11 4.86 5.93
N ILE A 72 -8.41 5.42 7.10
CA ILE A 72 -7.51 5.37 8.25
C ILE A 72 -8.35 5.26 9.51
N GLU A 73 -7.89 4.42 10.44
CA GLU A 73 -8.58 4.19 11.70
C GLU A 73 -7.56 4.11 12.83
N GLU A 74 -7.84 4.83 13.90
CA GLU A 74 -7.02 4.72 15.11
C GLU A 74 -7.44 3.46 15.87
N LEU A 75 -6.45 2.67 16.30
CA LEU A 75 -6.66 1.42 17.01
C LEU A 75 -6.24 1.55 18.46
N ARG A 76 -6.89 0.79 19.34
CA ARG A 76 -6.49 0.73 20.75
C ARG A 76 -5.21 -0.11 20.93
N SER A 77 -5.06 -1.13 20.10
CA SER A 77 -3.93 -2.05 20.18
C SER A 77 -3.71 -2.69 18.83
N PHE A 78 -2.60 -3.41 18.69
CA PHE A 78 -2.34 -4.25 17.53
C PHE A 78 -2.69 -5.72 17.77
N ASP A 79 -3.53 -6.01 18.78
CA ASP A 79 -3.99 -7.37 19.02
C ASP A 79 -4.78 -7.88 17.82
N GLY A 80 -4.47 -9.09 17.37
CA GLY A 80 -5.14 -9.71 16.24
C GLY A 80 -4.64 -9.27 14.87
N VAL A 81 -3.65 -8.37 14.82
CA VAL A 81 -3.01 -7.98 13.56
C VAL A 81 -1.51 -8.15 13.66
N HIS A 82 -0.82 -8.11 12.53
CA HIS A 82 0.64 -8.29 12.47
C HIS A 82 1.30 -7.07 11.84
N PRO A 83 1.65 -6.05 12.65
CA PRO A 83 2.34 -4.86 12.10
C PRO A 83 3.69 -5.25 11.48
N PRO A 84 4.13 -4.57 10.42
CA PRO A 84 3.46 -3.43 9.77
C PRO A 84 2.39 -3.84 8.75
N GLY A 85 2.03 -5.12 8.67
CA GLY A 85 1.14 -5.62 7.65
C GLY A 85 1.88 -5.91 6.36
N GLY A 86 1.15 -6.28 5.33
CA GLY A 86 1.76 -6.61 4.05
C GLY A 86 0.75 -7.15 3.07
N GLY A 87 1.27 -7.52 1.90
CA GLY A 87 0.45 -8.06 0.84
C GLY A 87 -0.35 -6.98 0.12
N HIS A 88 -0.83 -7.35 -1.04
CA HIS A 88 -1.56 -6.45 -1.93
C HIS A 88 -2.70 -7.23 -2.58
N SER A 89 -3.88 -6.64 -2.62
CA SER A 89 -5.00 -7.18 -3.38
C SER A 89 -5.03 -6.47 -4.72
N PHE A 90 -4.52 -7.13 -5.76
CA PHE A 90 -4.43 -6.55 -7.10
C PHE A 90 -5.72 -6.70 -7.88
N PHE A 91 -6.01 -5.68 -8.69
CA PHE A 91 -7.10 -5.77 -9.67
C PHE A 91 -6.64 -5.13 -10.99
N PRO A 92 -7.02 -5.73 -12.14
CA PRO A 92 -6.64 -5.14 -13.43
C PRO A 92 -7.41 -3.84 -13.66
N GLU A 93 -6.75 -2.86 -14.25
CA GLU A 93 -7.39 -1.61 -14.68
C GLU A 93 -7.61 -1.67 -16.18
N GLU A 94 -8.75 -1.20 -16.60
CA GLU A 94 -9.09 -1.12 -18.02
C GLU A 94 -8.59 0.17 -18.65
#